data_55ee8808620330488af16b6668e902b8
#
_entry.id   55ee8808620330488af16b6668e902b8
#
_cell.length_a   1.000
_cell.length_b   1.000
_cell.length_c   1.000
_cell.angle_alpha   90.00
_cell.angle_beta   90.00
_cell.angle_gamma   90.00
#
_symmetry.space_group_name_H-M   'P 1'
#
loop_
_entity.id
_entity.type
_entity.pdbx_description
1 polymer ?
#
loop_
_entity_poly.entity_id
_entity_poly.type
_entity_poly.pdbx_seq_one_letter_code
_entity_poly.pdbx_strand_id
1 'polypeptide(L)'
;QNDSLLLADAQKFETLPFYKNLLYNKDSNAYIMAVSFIPDSINTGARTRIIRLLEEKLNVFSKNTNLAIHLSGLPYIRTIIADRIKKEMLWFLVGSLLLSAITLLLFFRSIPATLMSLAVVAMGVIWSFGTMVLMGQKITLLTALIPPLVVVIGIPNCIYFLNKYHTAYKETNDRSAAIIQMVSKMGIVTLFCNITAAIGFFVFALTKSPLLKEFGWVSGINIMALFFISLFFIPPVLSYLKPPSQKHVKYLENKYLTHLLVKIERWTFNHTKWVFGITLILVVFSIVGVLKIKKEAFIVDDLPKKDKLYIDLKWFEQNAGGVMPLEIVIDTKKKNGLIRSTKPLDHIETFQQFLLTQPELGKPLGLIEGIKFAKQAFYDGDSSSYSVPSGTEMAFIAPYLKPADGKTNPQANTPKSPTALLNKFIDTEKRATRISVNMKDIGSAQLPIFLKRMDSATQAIFDTTNYHVQITGSSVTFLEGSNFIIKGLGESIFWAFLLIAICMLFLFRSFPILMCSLVPNVVPLLITAGCMGWIGVSLKPSTVLVFSVALGIAIDVTIRFLVNYKQELPRLN
;
A
#
# COMPACT_ATOMS: atom_id res chain seq x y z
N GLN A 1 12.35 42.02 24.86
CA GLN A 1 12.78 42.33 23.47
C GLN A 1 11.87 43.44 22.95
N ASN A 2 12.45 44.46 22.33
CA ASN A 2 11.69 45.64 21.83
C ASN A 2 10.77 45.21 20.70
N ASP A 3 9.46 45.36 20.83
CA ASP A 3 8.46 45.00 19.81
C ASP A 3 8.72 45.75 18.46
N SER A 4 9.33 46.94 18.52
CA SER A 4 9.73 47.69 17.32
C SER A 4 10.85 47.03 16.50
N LEU A 5 11.80 46.35 17.16
CA LEU A 5 12.86 45.59 16.51
C LEU A 5 12.29 44.33 15.85
N LEU A 6 11.37 43.64 16.52
CA LEU A 6 10.69 42.45 15.98
C LEU A 6 9.85 42.80 14.74
N LEU A 7 9.17 43.95 14.74
CA LEU A 7 8.42 44.42 13.57
C LEU A 7 9.34 44.78 12.39
N ALA A 8 10.46 45.41 12.66
CA ALA A 8 11.46 45.73 11.64
C ALA A 8 12.10 44.49 11.03
N ASP A 9 12.43 43.49 11.89
CA ASP A 9 12.98 42.23 11.44
C ASP A 9 11.95 41.41 10.63
N ALA A 10 10.67 41.40 11.04
CA ALA A 10 9.59 40.76 10.30
C ALA A 10 9.40 41.41 8.91
N GLN A 11 9.40 42.75 8.82
CA GLN A 11 9.33 43.46 7.53
C GLN A 11 10.54 43.12 6.64
N LYS A 12 11.75 43.09 7.22
CA LYS A 12 12.96 42.72 6.49
C LYS A 12 12.91 41.28 6.00
N PHE A 13 12.40 40.36 6.81
CA PHE A 13 12.23 38.94 6.45
C PHE A 13 11.31 38.79 5.23
N GLU A 14 10.21 39.56 5.17
CA GLU A 14 9.25 39.52 4.04
C GLU A 14 9.82 40.11 2.74
N THR A 15 10.86 40.94 2.80
CA THR A 15 11.53 41.50 1.61
C THR A 15 12.57 40.55 0.99
N LEU A 16 12.91 39.43 1.67
CA LEU A 16 13.91 38.48 1.19
C LEU A 16 13.31 37.47 0.23
N PRO A 17 13.61 37.51 -1.09
CA PRO A 17 13.04 36.59 -2.08
C PRO A 17 13.37 35.12 -1.82
N PHE A 18 14.50 34.83 -1.14
CA PHE A 18 14.90 33.49 -0.80
C PHE A 18 13.83 32.75 0.02
N TYR A 19 13.22 33.42 0.99
CA TYR A 19 12.25 32.81 1.91
C TYR A 19 10.82 32.76 1.36
N LYS A 20 10.52 33.61 0.36
CA LYS A 20 9.20 33.67 -0.28
C LYS A 20 8.84 32.32 -0.91
N ASN A 21 7.65 31.80 -0.61
CA ASN A 21 7.14 30.48 -1.02
C ASN A 21 7.99 29.28 -0.54
N LEU A 22 8.96 29.50 0.35
CA LEU A 22 9.74 28.47 1.03
C LEU A 22 9.40 28.39 2.52
N LEU A 23 9.43 29.52 3.22
CA LEU A 23 9.12 29.64 4.64
C LEU A 23 7.85 30.43 4.92
N TYR A 24 7.44 31.31 4.01
CA TYR A 24 6.17 32.02 4.10
C TYR A 24 5.50 32.13 2.73
N ASN A 25 4.18 32.09 2.76
CA ASN A 25 3.34 32.36 1.59
C ASN A 25 2.44 33.54 1.94
N LYS A 26 2.65 34.69 1.26
CA LYS A 26 1.94 35.94 1.55
C LYS A 26 0.48 35.86 1.16
N ASP A 27 0.16 35.11 0.09
CA ASP A 27 -1.20 35.04 -0.45
C ASP A 27 -2.15 34.29 0.50
N SER A 28 -1.62 33.31 1.24
CA SER A 28 -2.38 32.50 2.20
C SER A 28 -2.08 32.85 3.67
N ASN A 29 -1.21 33.85 3.92
CA ASN A 29 -0.72 34.20 5.26
C ASN A 29 -0.22 32.97 6.06
N ALA A 30 0.51 32.09 5.36
CA ALA A 30 0.99 30.82 5.89
C ALA A 30 2.51 30.89 6.15
N TYR A 31 2.91 30.40 7.35
CA TYR A 31 4.32 30.28 7.73
C TYR A 31 4.69 28.80 7.87
N ILE A 32 5.82 28.41 7.31
CA ILE A 32 6.31 27.03 7.32
C ILE A 32 7.50 26.94 8.27
N MET A 33 7.40 26.03 9.24
CA MET A 33 8.46 25.70 10.17
C MET A 33 8.99 24.30 9.91
N ALA A 34 10.29 24.15 9.71
CA ALA A 34 10.94 22.87 9.54
C ALA A 34 11.39 22.30 10.90
N VAL A 35 10.93 21.09 11.23
CA VAL A 35 11.35 20.34 12.42
C VAL A 35 12.26 19.21 11.97
N SER A 36 13.52 19.23 12.38
CA SER A 36 14.50 18.19 12.07
C SER A 36 14.58 17.16 13.18
N PHE A 37 14.57 15.89 12.80
CA PHE A 37 14.74 14.76 13.70
C PHE A 37 16.12 14.13 13.54
N ILE A 38 16.66 13.62 14.64
CA ILE A 38 17.89 12.81 14.61
C ILE A 38 17.53 11.46 13.95
N PRO A 39 18.20 11.05 12.83
CA PRO A 39 17.85 9.85 12.08
C PRO A 39 17.82 8.58 12.92
N ASP A 40 18.77 8.42 13.84
CA ASP A 40 18.86 7.25 14.70
C ASP A 40 17.66 7.13 15.66
N SER A 41 17.11 8.24 16.11
CA SER A 41 15.93 8.24 16.99
C SER A 41 14.62 7.99 16.24
N ILE A 42 14.46 8.62 15.06
CA ILE A 42 13.20 8.53 14.31
C ILE A 42 13.04 7.19 13.57
N ASN A 43 14.12 6.45 13.34
CA ASN A 43 14.08 5.13 12.71
C ASN A 43 13.88 3.97 13.71
N THR A 44 13.72 4.26 15.00
CA THR A 44 13.48 3.29 16.06
C THR A 44 12.00 3.22 16.47
N GLY A 45 11.66 2.33 17.41
CA GLY A 45 10.32 2.27 18.03
C GLY A 45 9.94 3.54 18.80
N ALA A 46 10.91 4.39 19.19
CA ALA A 46 10.67 5.66 19.84
C ALA A 46 9.94 6.69 18.95
N ARG A 47 9.94 6.48 17.64
CA ARG A 47 9.29 7.34 16.65
C ARG A 47 7.85 7.71 17.01
N THR A 48 7.03 6.73 17.38
CA THR A 48 5.62 6.97 17.73
C THR A 48 5.48 7.89 18.94
N ARG A 49 6.33 7.71 19.95
CA ARG A 49 6.35 8.57 21.15
C ARG A 49 6.77 10.00 20.81
N ILE A 50 7.81 10.16 19.99
CA ILE A 50 8.33 11.47 19.57
C ILE A 50 7.25 12.24 18.80
N ILE A 51 6.60 11.61 17.84
CA ILE A 51 5.56 12.24 17.03
C ILE A 51 4.34 12.62 17.88
N ARG A 52 3.90 11.76 18.80
CA ARG A 52 2.78 12.08 19.71
C ARG A 52 3.09 13.25 20.65
N LEU A 53 4.30 13.30 21.20
CA LEU A 53 4.73 14.43 22.01
C LEU A 53 4.74 15.73 21.21
N LEU A 54 5.18 15.68 19.94
CA LEU A 54 5.14 16.83 19.04
C LEU A 54 3.69 17.28 18.81
N GLU A 55 2.79 16.36 18.47
CA GLU A 55 1.36 16.68 18.26
C GLU A 55 0.72 17.29 19.52
N GLU A 56 1.01 16.72 20.68
CA GLU A 56 0.49 17.25 21.97
C GLU A 56 0.94 18.68 22.21
N LYS A 57 2.25 18.97 22.06
CA LYS A 57 2.79 20.31 22.23
C LYS A 57 2.22 21.31 21.23
N LEU A 58 2.09 20.91 19.97
CA LEU A 58 1.51 21.75 18.94
C LEU A 58 0.01 21.99 19.13
N ASN A 59 -0.74 21.01 19.62
CA ASN A 59 -2.15 21.19 19.97
C ASN A 59 -2.34 22.18 21.14
N VAL A 60 -1.46 22.15 22.16
CA VAL A 60 -1.46 23.13 23.24
C VAL A 60 -1.14 24.53 22.69
N PHE A 61 -0.12 24.63 21.84
CA PHE A 61 0.24 25.91 21.20
C PHE A 61 -0.91 26.46 20.34
N SER A 62 -1.54 25.61 19.50
CA SER A 62 -2.68 25.98 18.67
C SER A 62 -3.84 26.55 19.50
N LYS A 63 -4.16 25.90 20.64
CA LYS A 63 -5.23 26.38 21.54
C LYS A 63 -4.89 27.72 22.19
N ASN A 64 -3.63 27.92 22.57
CA ASN A 64 -3.20 29.16 23.25
C ASN A 64 -3.12 30.35 22.31
N THR A 65 -2.78 30.10 21.04
CA THR A 65 -2.57 31.15 20.03
C THR A 65 -3.76 31.32 19.07
N ASN A 66 -4.72 30.40 19.11
CA ASN A 66 -5.84 30.29 18.16
C ASN A 66 -5.40 30.20 16.68
N LEU A 67 -4.20 29.62 16.44
CA LEU A 67 -3.66 29.41 15.09
C LEU A 67 -3.94 28.00 14.62
N ALA A 68 -4.33 27.84 13.36
CA ALA A 68 -4.43 26.55 12.72
C ALA A 68 -3.03 25.97 12.43
N ILE A 69 -2.79 24.73 12.83
CA ILE A 69 -1.50 24.04 12.62
C ILE A 69 -1.72 22.83 11.73
N HIS A 70 -0.99 22.80 10.63
CA HIS A 70 -0.93 21.71 9.67
C HIS A 70 0.41 21.00 9.77
N LEU A 71 0.40 19.66 9.81
CA LEU A 71 1.58 18.83 9.98
C LEU A 71 1.81 17.97 8.73
N SER A 72 3.04 17.95 8.24
CA SER A 72 3.44 17.10 7.14
C SER A 72 4.90 16.68 7.22
N GLY A 73 5.31 15.81 6.32
CA GLY A 73 6.67 15.28 6.21
C GLY A 73 6.70 13.77 6.36
N LEU A 74 7.63 13.11 5.67
CA LEU A 74 7.72 11.65 5.60
C LEU A 74 7.76 10.95 6.98
N PRO A 75 8.52 11.42 7.99
CA PRO A 75 8.53 10.79 9.32
C PRO A 75 7.17 10.81 10.00
N TYR A 76 6.45 11.93 9.88
CA TYR A 76 5.11 12.10 10.42
C TYR A 76 4.10 11.17 9.73
N ILE A 77 4.02 11.27 8.40
CA ILE A 77 3.11 10.47 7.55
C ILE A 77 3.30 8.97 7.80
N ARG A 78 4.55 8.49 7.74
CA ARG A 78 4.87 7.07 7.98
C ARG A 78 4.49 6.59 9.38
N THR A 79 4.61 7.45 10.38
CA THR A 79 4.26 7.09 11.76
C THR A 79 2.75 6.98 11.94
N ILE A 80 1.99 7.96 11.46
CA ILE A 80 0.53 7.98 11.59
C ILE A 80 -0.08 6.82 10.79
N ILE A 81 0.38 6.58 9.56
CA ILE A 81 -0.10 5.46 8.74
C ILE A 81 0.21 4.12 9.44
N ALA A 82 1.43 3.93 9.96
CA ALA A 82 1.80 2.68 10.63
C ALA A 82 0.97 2.41 11.91
N ASP A 83 0.71 3.45 12.72
CA ASP A 83 -0.13 3.32 13.93
C ASP A 83 -1.59 3.01 13.56
N ARG A 84 -2.11 3.63 12.51
CA ARG A 84 -3.43 3.34 11.96
C ARG A 84 -3.56 1.91 11.47
N ILE A 85 -2.65 1.45 10.61
CA ILE A 85 -2.64 0.07 10.09
C ILE A 85 -2.69 -0.93 11.24
N LYS A 86 -1.88 -0.71 12.29
CA LYS A 86 -1.87 -1.58 13.46
C LYS A 86 -3.23 -1.61 14.18
N LYS A 87 -3.86 -0.46 14.37
CA LYS A 87 -5.18 -0.38 15.01
C LYS A 87 -6.27 -1.02 14.16
N GLU A 88 -6.30 -0.70 12.87
CA GLU A 88 -7.27 -1.25 11.92
C GLU A 88 -7.13 -2.76 11.80
N MET A 89 -5.91 -3.30 11.71
CA MET A 89 -5.64 -4.74 11.71
C MET A 89 -6.30 -5.43 12.92
N LEU A 90 -6.14 -4.86 14.13
CA LEU A 90 -6.75 -5.43 15.33
C LEU A 90 -8.27 -5.40 15.29
N TRP A 91 -8.86 -4.28 14.84
CA TRP A 91 -10.31 -4.15 14.69
C TRP A 91 -10.87 -5.13 13.66
N PHE A 92 -10.21 -5.28 12.51
CA PHE A 92 -10.59 -6.26 11.49
C PHE A 92 -10.45 -7.69 11.99
N LEU A 93 -9.39 -7.99 12.74
CA LEU A 93 -9.19 -9.32 13.33
C LEU A 93 -10.30 -9.65 14.33
N VAL A 94 -10.57 -8.77 15.28
CA VAL A 94 -11.63 -8.94 16.28
C VAL A 94 -13.00 -9.03 15.61
N GLY A 95 -13.28 -8.12 14.67
CA GLY A 95 -14.54 -8.10 13.92
C GLY A 95 -14.76 -9.37 13.10
N SER A 96 -13.72 -9.86 12.42
CA SER A 96 -13.80 -11.11 11.65
C SER A 96 -14.00 -12.34 12.54
N LEU A 97 -13.33 -12.43 13.69
CA LEU A 97 -13.54 -13.51 14.66
C LEU A 97 -14.95 -13.47 15.24
N LEU A 98 -15.46 -12.28 15.58
CA LEU A 98 -16.80 -12.12 16.15
C LEU A 98 -17.88 -12.47 15.12
N LEU A 99 -17.78 -11.95 13.89
CA LEU A 99 -18.69 -12.28 12.80
C LEU A 99 -18.70 -13.78 12.52
N SER A 100 -17.53 -14.39 12.55
CA SER A 100 -17.34 -15.83 12.38
C SER A 100 -17.97 -16.63 13.50
N ALA A 101 -17.80 -16.21 14.75
CA ALA A 101 -18.44 -16.83 15.91
C ALA A 101 -19.96 -16.78 15.78
N ILE A 102 -20.52 -15.64 15.42
CA ILE A 102 -21.96 -15.47 15.21
C ILE A 102 -22.45 -16.39 14.08
N THR A 103 -21.76 -16.40 12.94
CA THR A 103 -22.13 -17.25 11.80
C THR A 103 -22.11 -18.72 12.16
N LEU A 104 -21.05 -19.20 12.81
CA LEU A 104 -20.92 -20.61 13.25
C LEU A 104 -22.00 -20.96 14.28
N LEU A 105 -22.29 -20.07 15.23
CA LEU A 105 -23.31 -20.30 16.27
C LEU A 105 -24.71 -20.37 15.65
N LEU A 106 -25.04 -19.48 14.74
CA LEU A 106 -26.33 -19.48 14.03
C LEU A 106 -26.50 -20.74 13.17
N PHE A 107 -25.42 -21.18 12.53
CA PHE A 107 -25.44 -22.33 11.63
C PHE A 107 -25.50 -23.65 12.39
N PHE A 108 -24.55 -23.91 13.29
CA PHE A 108 -24.44 -25.18 14.00
C PHE A 108 -25.27 -25.23 15.30
N ARG A 109 -25.67 -24.10 15.86
CA ARG A 109 -26.38 -24.01 17.14
C ARG A 109 -25.71 -24.76 18.27
N SER A 110 -24.38 -24.86 18.24
CA SER A 110 -23.54 -25.64 19.15
C SER A 110 -22.36 -24.78 19.62
N ILE A 111 -22.36 -24.42 20.91
CA ILE A 111 -21.24 -23.68 21.51
C ILE A 111 -19.93 -24.45 21.45
N PRO A 112 -19.87 -25.76 21.77
CA PRO A 112 -18.62 -26.50 21.68
C PRO A 112 -18.02 -26.55 20.26
N ALA A 113 -18.87 -26.73 19.22
CA ALA A 113 -18.43 -26.75 17.84
C ALA A 113 -17.90 -25.36 17.39
N THR A 114 -18.57 -24.30 17.83
CA THR A 114 -18.14 -22.93 17.57
C THR A 114 -16.82 -22.62 18.25
N LEU A 115 -16.65 -22.95 19.52
CA LEU A 115 -15.40 -22.75 20.27
C LEU A 115 -14.23 -23.54 19.65
N MET A 116 -14.47 -24.78 19.26
CA MET A 116 -13.47 -25.62 18.57
C MET A 116 -13.02 -24.95 17.27
N SER A 117 -13.96 -24.47 16.44
CA SER A 117 -13.64 -23.81 15.18
C SER A 117 -12.88 -22.50 15.40
N LEU A 118 -13.28 -21.72 16.41
CA LEU A 118 -12.56 -20.49 16.78
C LEU A 118 -11.16 -20.79 17.31
N ALA A 119 -10.97 -21.90 18.05
CA ALA A 119 -9.65 -22.31 18.52
C ALA A 119 -8.72 -22.66 17.35
N VAL A 120 -9.20 -23.37 16.32
CA VAL A 120 -8.43 -23.66 15.09
C VAL A 120 -7.98 -22.37 14.43
N VAL A 121 -8.90 -21.44 14.26
CA VAL A 121 -8.62 -20.14 13.61
C VAL A 121 -7.66 -19.30 14.46
N ALA A 122 -7.85 -19.25 15.78
CA ALA A 122 -6.96 -18.54 16.69
C ALA A 122 -5.53 -19.12 16.65
N MET A 123 -5.38 -20.43 16.62
CA MET A 123 -4.07 -21.08 16.42
C MET A 123 -3.46 -20.69 15.07
N GLY A 124 -4.25 -20.65 13.99
CA GLY A 124 -3.79 -20.18 12.67
C GLY A 124 -3.32 -18.73 12.69
N VAL A 125 -4.04 -17.85 13.39
CA VAL A 125 -3.65 -16.44 13.57
C VAL A 125 -2.34 -16.32 14.36
N ILE A 126 -2.22 -17.02 15.48
CA ILE A 126 -0.98 -17.03 16.29
C ILE A 126 0.18 -17.55 15.44
N TRP A 127 -0.04 -18.62 14.69
CA TRP A 127 0.95 -19.18 13.78
C TRP A 127 1.37 -18.18 12.70
N SER A 128 0.43 -17.41 12.17
CA SER A 128 0.73 -16.38 11.17
C SER A 128 1.65 -15.29 11.70
N PHE A 129 1.44 -14.83 12.94
CA PHE A 129 2.38 -13.90 13.59
C PHE A 129 3.74 -14.55 13.84
N GLY A 130 3.76 -15.82 14.29
CA GLY A 130 4.99 -16.59 14.46
C GLY A 130 5.79 -16.71 13.17
N THR A 131 5.14 -17.03 12.06
CA THR A 131 5.77 -17.12 10.73
C THR A 131 6.36 -15.77 10.29
N MET A 132 5.63 -14.66 10.49
CA MET A 132 6.16 -13.33 10.18
C MET A 132 7.42 -13.01 10.99
N VAL A 133 7.43 -13.31 12.27
CA VAL A 133 8.60 -13.08 13.16
C VAL A 133 9.78 -13.98 12.74
N LEU A 134 9.54 -15.25 12.47
CA LEU A 134 10.59 -16.19 12.03
C LEU A 134 11.22 -15.80 10.71
N MET A 135 10.45 -15.19 9.80
CA MET A 135 10.95 -14.68 8.53
C MET A 135 11.54 -13.26 8.62
N GLY A 136 11.61 -12.67 9.83
CA GLY A 136 12.15 -11.32 10.06
C GLY A 136 11.33 -10.19 9.45
N GLN A 137 10.05 -10.44 9.16
CA GLN A 137 9.22 -9.48 8.43
C GLN A 137 8.59 -8.45 9.35
N LYS A 138 8.42 -7.25 8.81
CA LYS A 138 7.75 -6.14 9.50
C LYS A 138 6.27 -6.12 9.12
N ILE A 139 5.44 -5.63 10.05
CA ILE A 139 4.03 -5.37 9.76
C ILE A 139 3.95 -4.19 8.79
N THR A 140 3.58 -4.49 7.55
CA THR A 140 3.31 -3.53 6.47
C THR A 140 1.81 -3.48 6.19
N LEU A 141 1.37 -2.60 5.29
CA LEU A 141 -0.03 -2.56 4.84
C LEU A 141 -0.52 -3.92 4.32
N LEU A 142 0.34 -4.65 3.60
CA LEU A 142 0.00 -5.93 3.01
C LEU A 142 0.02 -7.07 4.04
N THR A 143 1.10 -7.17 4.82
CA THR A 143 1.25 -8.25 5.81
C THR A 143 0.24 -8.12 6.96
N ALA A 144 -0.26 -6.92 7.25
CA ALA A 144 -1.33 -6.70 8.22
C ALA A 144 -2.67 -7.36 7.84
N LEU A 145 -2.88 -7.67 6.55
CA LEU A 145 -4.08 -8.36 6.08
C LEU A 145 -4.02 -9.89 6.30
N ILE A 146 -2.85 -10.45 6.57
CA ILE A 146 -2.67 -11.92 6.69
C ILE A 146 -3.50 -12.51 7.83
N PRO A 147 -3.47 -12.00 9.08
CA PRO A 147 -4.25 -12.58 10.17
C PRO A 147 -5.78 -12.61 9.90
N PRO A 148 -6.42 -11.51 9.43
CA PRO A 148 -7.82 -11.58 9.02
C PRO A 148 -8.10 -12.54 7.87
N LEU A 149 -7.19 -12.68 6.90
CA LEU A 149 -7.33 -13.64 5.80
C LEU A 149 -7.30 -15.09 6.31
N VAL A 150 -6.42 -15.40 7.26
CA VAL A 150 -6.38 -16.71 7.91
C VAL A 150 -7.71 -17.04 8.59
N VAL A 151 -8.36 -16.04 9.22
CA VAL A 151 -9.71 -16.21 9.79
C VAL A 151 -10.71 -16.56 8.70
N VAL A 152 -10.77 -15.78 7.62
CA VAL A 152 -11.73 -15.96 6.52
C VAL A 152 -11.57 -17.30 5.82
N ILE A 153 -10.34 -17.80 5.64
CA ILE A 153 -10.06 -19.08 4.99
C ILE A 153 -10.26 -20.27 5.95
N GLY A 154 -9.95 -20.08 7.23
CA GLY A 154 -10.04 -21.14 8.23
C GLY A 154 -11.44 -21.60 8.56
N ILE A 155 -12.39 -20.66 8.55
CA ILE A 155 -13.78 -20.96 8.92
C ILE A 155 -14.48 -21.90 7.95
N PRO A 156 -14.45 -21.71 6.63
CA PRO A 156 -14.96 -22.69 5.68
C PRO A 156 -14.38 -24.09 5.90
N ASN A 157 -13.08 -24.23 6.18
CA ASN A 157 -12.48 -25.53 6.49
C ASN A 157 -13.16 -26.19 7.68
N CYS A 158 -13.34 -25.47 8.80
CA CYS A 158 -14.03 -25.98 9.97
C CYS A 158 -15.49 -26.36 9.67
N ILE A 159 -16.20 -25.52 8.92
CA ILE A 159 -17.60 -25.77 8.53
C ILE A 159 -17.71 -27.08 7.74
N TYR A 160 -16.80 -27.32 6.79
CA TYR A 160 -16.86 -28.53 5.97
C TYR A 160 -16.55 -29.80 6.77
N PHE A 161 -15.56 -29.77 7.65
CA PHE A 161 -15.28 -30.89 8.53
C PHE A 161 -16.48 -31.21 9.45
N LEU A 162 -17.05 -30.17 10.08
CA LEU A 162 -18.21 -30.33 10.96
C LEU A 162 -19.46 -30.81 10.22
N ASN A 163 -19.74 -30.23 9.05
CA ASN A 163 -20.88 -30.61 8.23
C ASN A 163 -20.80 -32.10 7.84
N LYS A 164 -19.61 -32.55 7.39
CA LYS A 164 -19.41 -33.95 7.02
C LYS A 164 -19.49 -34.87 8.23
N TYR A 165 -18.94 -34.44 9.37
CA TYR A 165 -19.09 -35.21 10.63
C TYR A 165 -20.58 -35.36 11.03
N HIS A 166 -21.36 -34.29 10.98
CA HIS A 166 -22.79 -34.32 11.31
C HIS A 166 -23.58 -35.23 10.35
N THR A 167 -23.28 -35.15 9.05
CA THR A 167 -23.92 -36.00 8.03
C THR A 167 -23.57 -37.47 8.25
N ALA A 168 -22.28 -37.77 8.44
CA ALA A 168 -21.82 -39.14 8.69
C ALA A 168 -22.38 -39.72 10.01
N TYR A 169 -22.46 -38.90 11.07
CA TYR A 169 -23.05 -39.29 12.33
C TYR A 169 -24.55 -39.61 12.22
N LYS A 170 -25.27 -38.82 11.38
CA LYS A 170 -26.70 -39.12 11.11
C LYS A 170 -26.90 -40.42 10.35
N GLU A 171 -25.96 -40.81 9.49
CA GLU A 171 -26.00 -42.07 8.73
C GLU A 171 -25.59 -43.30 9.58
N THR A 172 -24.53 -43.18 10.37
CA THR A 172 -23.90 -44.32 11.07
C THR A 172 -24.32 -44.46 12.51
N ASN A 173 -24.80 -43.40 13.14
CA ASN A 173 -25.08 -43.29 14.57
C ASN A 173 -23.89 -43.69 15.48
N ASP A 174 -22.67 -43.79 14.89
CA ASP A 174 -21.41 -44.05 15.56
C ASP A 174 -20.43 -42.90 15.40
N ARG A 175 -19.90 -42.40 16.53
CA ARG A 175 -18.96 -41.30 16.58
C ARG A 175 -17.64 -41.60 15.87
N SER A 176 -17.08 -42.79 16.14
CA SER A 176 -15.79 -43.20 15.58
C SER A 176 -15.87 -43.37 14.07
N ALA A 177 -16.90 -44.07 13.60
CA ALA A 177 -17.15 -44.26 12.17
C ALA A 177 -17.38 -42.89 11.47
N ALA A 178 -18.11 -41.98 12.09
CA ALA A 178 -18.34 -40.64 11.55
C ALA A 178 -17.06 -39.81 11.43
N ILE A 179 -16.16 -39.87 12.43
CA ILE A 179 -14.85 -39.15 12.38
C ILE A 179 -13.98 -39.75 11.27
N ILE A 180 -13.87 -41.08 11.17
CA ILE A 180 -13.09 -41.74 10.12
C ILE A 180 -13.63 -41.36 8.73
N GLN A 181 -14.94 -41.38 8.54
CA GLN A 181 -15.58 -41.00 7.28
C GLN A 181 -15.37 -39.52 6.95
N MET A 182 -15.42 -38.64 7.95
CA MET A 182 -15.11 -37.22 7.81
C MET A 182 -13.67 -37.00 7.31
N VAL A 183 -12.68 -37.59 7.98
CA VAL A 183 -11.27 -37.43 7.64
C VAL A 183 -10.96 -38.01 6.27
N SER A 184 -11.43 -39.24 5.98
CA SER A 184 -11.14 -39.91 4.70
C SER A 184 -11.75 -39.20 3.50
N LYS A 185 -12.97 -38.68 3.62
CA LYS A 185 -13.66 -37.99 2.50
C LYS A 185 -13.28 -36.51 2.38
N MET A 186 -13.13 -35.80 3.49
CA MET A 186 -12.88 -34.36 3.48
C MET A 186 -11.40 -34.00 3.54
N GLY A 187 -10.52 -34.86 4.09
CA GLY A 187 -9.09 -34.55 4.18
C GLY A 187 -8.45 -34.26 2.82
N ILE A 188 -8.68 -35.12 1.83
CA ILE A 188 -8.15 -34.93 0.47
C ILE A 188 -8.75 -33.68 -0.19
N VAL A 189 -10.06 -33.50 -0.09
CA VAL A 189 -10.74 -32.34 -0.69
C VAL A 189 -10.21 -31.03 -0.11
N THR A 190 -10.13 -30.94 1.22
CA THR A 190 -9.64 -29.77 1.92
C THR A 190 -8.16 -29.53 1.64
N LEU A 191 -7.33 -30.59 1.46
CA LEU A 191 -5.95 -30.44 1.03
C LEU A 191 -5.84 -29.73 -0.32
N PHE A 192 -6.55 -30.21 -1.33
CA PHE A 192 -6.52 -29.58 -2.66
C PHE A 192 -7.08 -28.15 -2.65
N CYS A 193 -8.12 -27.89 -1.87
CA CYS A 193 -8.64 -26.54 -1.65
C CYS A 193 -7.59 -25.59 -1.05
N ASN A 194 -6.88 -26.05 -0.02
CA ASN A 194 -5.82 -25.24 0.58
C ASN A 194 -4.59 -25.13 -0.33
N ILE A 195 -4.23 -26.15 -1.11
CA ILE A 195 -3.17 -26.06 -2.12
C ILE A 195 -3.52 -25.00 -3.17
N THR A 196 -4.73 -25.01 -3.73
CA THR A 196 -5.15 -24.03 -4.73
C THR A 196 -5.21 -22.61 -4.15
N ALA A 197 -5.71 -22.46 -2.92
CA ALA A 197 -5.68 -21.19 -2.21
C ALA A 197 -4.24 -20.72 -1.96
N ALA A 198 -3.35 -21.60 -1.50
CA ALA A 198 -1.94 -21.28 -1.28
C ALA A 198 -1.22 -20.91 -2.59
N ILE A 199 -1.50 -21.59 -3.71
CA ILE A 199 -0.98 -21.20 -5.04
C ILE A 199 -1.38 -19.78 -5.39
N GLY A 200 -2.65 -19.38 -5.14
CA GLY A 200 -3.13 -18.02 -5.37
C GLY A 200 -2.31 -16.94 -4.65
N PHE A 201 -1.68 -17.30 -3.51
CA PHE A 201 -0.77 -16.42 -2.78
C PHE A 201 0.70 -16.62 -3.14
N PHE A 202 1.18 -17.87 -3.29
CA PHE A 202 2.57 -18.14 -3.66
C PHE A 202 2.99 -17.52 -4.99
N VAL A 203 2.06 -17.29 -5.89
CA VAL A 203 2.35 -16.63 -7.17
C VAL A 203 2.90 -15.21 -6.98
N PHE A 204 2.56 -14.54 -5.88
CA PHE A 204 3.19 -13.26 -5.54
C PHE A 204 4.71 -13.39 -5.30
N ALA A 205 5.19 -14.56 -4.91
CA ALA A 205 6.62 -14.82 -4.78
C ALA A 205 7.37 -14.79 -6.13
N LEU A 206 6.66 -14.96 -7.26
CA LEU A 206 7.21 -14.85 -8.61
C LEU A 206 7.40 -13.39 -9.05
N THR A 207 6.74 -12.45 -8.36
CA THR A 207 6.87 -11.02 -8.67
C THR A 207 8.26 -10.51 -8.28
N LYS A 208 8.69 -9.40 -8.87
CA LYS A 208 9.97 -8.76 -8.51
C LYS A 208 9.86 -7.86 -7.27
N SER A 209 8.65 -7.57 -6.78
CA SER A 209 8.42 -6.71 -5.62
C SER A 209 8.72 -7.44 -4.30
N PRO A 210 9.66 -6.97 -3.47
CA PRO A 210 9.95 -7.59 -2.17
C PRO A 210 8.72 -7.68 -1.26
N LEU A 211 7.90 -6.63 -1.22
CA LEU A 211 6.68 -6.58 -0.40
C LEU A 211 5.66 -7.65 -0.80
N LEU A 212 5.48 -7.88 -2.11
CA LEU A 212 4.58 -8.91 -2.62
C LEU A 212 5.14 -10.31 -2.38
N LYS A 213 6.45 -10.50 -2.54
CA LYS A 213 7.11 -11.78 -2.23
C LYS A 213 6.91 -12.16 -0.77
N GLU A 214 7.15 -11.24 0.14
CA GLU A 214 6.95 -11.44 1.57
C GLU A 214 5.50 -11.83 1.88
N PHE A 215 4.55 -11.05 1.37
CA PHE A 215 3.12 -11.33 1.52
C PHE A 215 2.73 -12.71 0.98
N GLY A 216 3.21 -13.07 -0.22
CA GLY A 216 2.92 -14.34 -0.88
C GLY A 216 3.44 -15.55 -0.11
N TRP A 217 4.70 -15.49 0.31
CA TRP A 217 5.31 -16.58 1.09
C TRP A 217 4.61 -16.79 2.44
N VAL A 218 4.43 -15.72 3.22
CA VAL A 218 3.78 -15.84 4.53
C VAL A 218 2.35 -16.33 4.40
N SER A 219 1.56 -15.75 3.48
CA SER A 219 0.17 -16.16 3.29
C SER A 219 0.07 -17.60 2.84
N GLY A 220 0.84 -18.01 1.83
CA GLY A 220 0.82 -19.38 1.30
C GLY A 220 1.21 -20.42 2.34
N ILE A 221 2.28 -20.20 3.11
CA ILE A 221 2.69 -21.09 4.20
C ILE A 221 1.61 -21.18 5.27
N ASN A 222 1.00 -20.06 5.67
CA ASN A 222 -0.01 -20.06 6.72
C ASN A 222 -1.32 -20.72 6.29
N ILE A 223 -1.70 -20.64 5.01
CA ILE A 223 -2.86 -21.38 4.47
C ILE A 223 -2.60 -22.90 4.54
N MET A 224 -1.39 -23.34 4.18
CA MET A 224 -1.04 -24.76 4.31
C MET A 224 -0.95 -25.19 5.78
N ALA A 225 -0.37 -24.36 6.66
CA ALA A 225 -0.34 -24.63 8.10
C ALA A 225 -1.76 -24.75 8.68
N LEU A 226 -2.69 -23.89 8.26
CA LEU A 226 -4.09 -23.92 8.69
C LEU A 226 -4.79 -25.22 8.31
N PHE A 227 -4.48 -25.80 7.14
CA PHE A 227 -4.96 -27.13 6.78
C PHE A 227 -4.50 -28.19 7.78
N PHE A 228 -3.20 -28.23 8.10
CA PHE A 228 -2.66 -29.19 9.07
C PHE A 228 -3.23 -28.98 10.46
N ILE A 229 -3.34 -27.73 10.92
CA ILE A 229 -3.98 -27.39 12.20
C ILE A 229 -5.41 -27.94 12.23
N SER A 230 -6.20 -27.71 11.16
CA SER A 230 -7.58 -28.20 11.08
C SER A 230 -7.64 -29.74 11.11
N LEU A 231 -6.78 -30.40 10.33
CA LEU A 231 -6.76 -31.87 10.20
C LEU A 231 -6.33 -32.55 11.49
N PHE A 232 -5.35 -32.01 12.21
CA PHE A 232 -4.83 -32.64 13.44
C PHE A 232 -5.61 -32.23 14.69
N PHE A 233 -6.28 -31.07 14.70
CA PHE A 233 -6.99 -30.60 15.88
C PHE A 233 -8.47 -31.03 15.91
N ILE A 234 -9.18 -30.92 14.78
CA ILE A 234 -10.63 -31.17 14.74
C ILE A 234 -10.99 -32.61 15.11
N PRO A 235 -10.40 -33.67 14.51
CA PRO A 235 -10.79 -35.04 14.81
C PRO A 235 -10.58 -35.44 16.28
N PRO A 236 -9.42 -35.17 16.92
CA PRO A 236 -9.24 -35.49 18.34
C PRO A 236 -10.25 -34.73 19.23
N VAL A 237 -10.47 -33.43 18.99
CA VAL A 237 -11.43 -32.65 19.80
C VAL A 237 -12.84 -33.26 19.68
N LEU A 238 -13.27 -33.60 18.46
CA LEU A 238 -14.58 -34.26 18.25
C LEU A 238 -14.68 -35.62 18.95
N SER A 239 -13.57 -36.33 19.13
CA SER A 239 -13.56 -37.59 19.85
C SER A 239 -13.80 -37.45 21.35
N TYR A 240 -13.50 -36.30 21.94
CA TYR A 240 -13.77 -35.98 23.36
C TYR A 240 -15.12 -35.30 23.58
N LEU A 241 -15.63 -34.58 22.58
CA LEU A 241 -16.92 -33.88 22.67
C LEU A 241 -18.09 -34.86 22.67
N LYS A 242 -19.19 -34.49 23.35
CA LYS A 242 -20.44 -35.26 23.28
C LYS A 242 -20.94 -35.32 21.83
N PRO A 243 -21.55 -36.46 21.43
CA PRO A 243 -22.15 -36.60 20.10
C PRO A 243 -23.15 -35.47 19.80
N PRO A 244 -23.31 -35.08 18.53
CA PRO A 244 -24.23 -34.02 18.18
C PRO A 244 -25.68 -34.42 18.53
N SER A 245 -26.39 -33.54 19.22
CA SER A 245 -27.80 -33.72 19.51
C SER A 245 -28.65 -33.47 18.27
N GLN A 246 -29.90 -33.95 18.25
CA GLN A 246 -30.84 -33.71 17.13
C GLN A 246 -31.01 -32.21 16.83
N LYS A 247 -30.91 -31.32 17.85
CA LYS A 247 -30.97 -29.87 17.68
C LYS A 247 -29.78 -29.31 16.85
N HIS A 248 -28.58 -29.91 17.01
CA HIS A 248 -27.37 -29.51 16.31
C HIS A 248 -27.36 -29.99 14.85
N VAL A 249 -28.14 -31.01 14.48
CA VAL A 249 -28.23 -31.54 13.11
C VAL A 249 -29.43 -30.98 12.34
N LYS A 250 -30.36 -30.28 13.04
CA LYS A 250 -31.59 -29.76 12.48
C LYS A 250 -31.39 -28.74 11.33
N TYR A 251 -30.20 -28.10 11.25
CA TYR A 251 -29.90 -27.18 10.14
C TYR A 251 -29.81 -27.89 8.78
N LEU A 252 -29.47 -29.22 8.76
CA LEU A 252 -29.45 -30.03 7.55
C LEU A 252 -30.85 -30.22 6.95
N GLU A 253 -31.91 -30.05 7.76
CA GLU A 253 -33.32 -30.18 7.38
C GLU A 253 -34.06 -28.86 7.38
N ASN A 254 -33.33 -27.74 7.22
CA ASN A 254 -33.95 -26.41 7.23
C ASN A 254 -34.84 -26.23 5.99
N LYS A 255 -36.16 -26.25 6.20
CA LYS A 255 -37.18 -26.12 5.14
C LYS A 255 -37.03 -24.85 4.29
N TYR A 256 -36.62 -23.72 4.90
CA TYR A 256 -36.39 -22.47 4.17
C TYR A 256 -35.21 -22.57 3.20
N LEU A 257 -34.10 -23.12 3.69
CA LEU A 257 -32.90 -23.32 2.89
C LEU A 257 -33.17 -24.31 1.75
N THR A 258 -33.81 -25.43 2.07
CA THR A 258 -34.20 -26.44 1.07
C THR A 258 -35.15 -25.86 0.03
N HIS A 259 -36.18 -25.09 0.45
CA HIS A 259 -37.11 -24.44 -0.48
C HIS A 259 -36.39 -23.44 -1.40
N LEU A 260 -35.46 -22.64 -0.86
CA LEU A 260 -34.67 -21.69 -1.64
C LEU A 260 -33.76 -22.42 -2.64
N LEU A 261 -33.09 -23.48 -2.22
CA LEU A 261 -32.25 -24.30 -3.11
C LEU A 261 -33.06 -24.97 -4.22
N VAL A 262 -34.21 -25.57 -3.89
CA VAL A 262 -35.13 -26.17 -4.88
C VAL A 262 -35.67 -25.11 -5.85
N LYS A 263 -35.94 -23.88 -5.37
CA LYS A 263 -36.37 -22.79 -6.23
C LYS A 263 -35.25 -22.36 -7.20
N ILE A 264 -34.01 -22.23 -6.73
CA ILE A 264 -32.84 -21.91 -7.54
C ILE A 264 -32.59 -23.04 -8.56
N GLU A 265 -32.59 -24.29 -8.12
CA GLU A 265 -32.46 -25.47 -8.96
C GLU A 265 -33.50 -25.46 -10.09
N ARG A 266 -34.80 -25.39 -9.73
CA ARG A 266 -35.89 -25.35 -10.70
C ARG A 266 -35.76 -24.19 -11.69
N TRP A 267 -35.36 -23.01 -11.20
CA TRP A 267 -35.16 -21.85 -12.05
C TRP A 267 -33.97 -22.05 -13.01
N THR A 268 -32.88 -22.62 -12.54
CA THR A 268 -31.68 -22.89 -13.32
C THR A 268 -31.96 -23.91 -14.43
N PHE A 269 -32.66 -25.01 -14.13
CA PHE A 269 -32.94 -26.04 -15.11
C PHE A 269 -34.08 -25.68 -16.07
N ASN A 270 -35.15 -25.04 -15.59
CA ASN A 270 -36.28 -24.69 -16.44
C ASN A 270 -36.05 -23.43 -17.28
N HIS A 271 -35.17 -22.52 -16.82
CA HIS A 271 -34.89 -21.25 -17.47
C HIS A 271 -33.42 -21.05 -17.83
N THR A 272 -32.75 -22.12 -18.26
CA THR A 272 -31.31 -22.14 -18.57
C THR A 272 -30.91 -21.02 -19.55
N LYS A 273 -31.72 -20.78 -20.59
CA LYS A 273 -31.48 -19.71 -21.57
C LYS A 273 -31.47 -18.31 -20.92
N TRP A 274 -32.36 -18.07 -19.97
CA TRP A 274 -32.39 -16.79 -19.23
C TRP A 274 -31.19 -16.63 -18.31
N VAL A 275 -30.78 -17.71 -17.65
CA VAL A 275 -29.59 -17.68 -16.78
C VAL A 275 -28.35 -17.32 -17.59
N PHE A 276 -28.12 -18.01 -18.71
CA PHE A 276 -27.00 -17.69 -19.61
C PHE A 276 -27.11 -16.30 -20.23
N GLY A 277 -28.32 -15.87 -20.65
CA GLY A 277 -28.56 -14.54 -21.21
C GLY A 277 -28.24 -13.42 -20.24
N ILE A 278 -28.75 -13.50 -19.00
CA ILE A 278 -28.45 -12.53 -17.92
C ILE A 278 -26.95 -12.52 -17.61
N THR A 279 -26.33 -13.68 -17.48
CA THR A 279 -24.88 -13.78 -17.21
C THR A 279 -24.07 -13.13 -18.34
N LEU A 280 -24.45 -13.38 -19.61
CA LEU A 280 -23.78 -12.77 -20.75
C LEU A 280 -23.93 -11.24 -20.75
N ILE A 281 -25.12 -10.72 -20.46
CA ILE A 281 -25.35 -9.27 -20.35
C ILE A 281 -24.49 -8.69 -19.23
N LEU A 282 -24.44 -9.33 -18.06
CA LEU A 282 -23.59 -8.89 -16.94
C LEU A 282 -22.10 -8.91 -17.32
N VAL A 283 -21.65 -9.93 -18.04
CA VAL A 283 -20.26 -10.02 -18.51
C VAL A 283 -19.95 -8.91 -19.50
N VAL A 284 -20.81 -8.67 -20.51
CA VAL A 284 -20.62 -7.57 -21.47
C VAL A 284 -20.61 -6.21 -20.75
N PHE A 285 -21.56 -5.98 -19.85
CA PHE A 285 -21.61 -4.75 -19.04
C PHE A 285 -20.33 -4.58 -18.21
N SER A 286 -19.81 -5.68 -17.67
CA SER A 286 -18.57 -5.69 -16.89
C SER A 286 -17.35 -5.40 -17.75
N ILE A 287 -17.26 -5.94 -18.96
CA ILE A 287 -16.18 -5.65 -19.90
C ILE A 287 -16.13 -4.15 -20.23
N VAL A 288 -17.29 -3.53 -20.47
CA VAL A 288 -17.36 -2.07 -20.69
C VAL A 288 -16.88 -1.30 -19.45
N GLY A 289 -17.22 -1.78 -18.25
CA GLY A 289 -16.72 -1.21 -16.99
C GLY A 289 -15.21 -1.33 -16.85
N VAL A 290 -14.64 -2.50 -17.17
CA VAL A 290 -13.19 -2.74 -17.13
C VAL A 290 -12.42 -1.77 -18.03
N LEU A 291 -12.96 -1.48 -19.24
CA LEU A 291 -12.35 -0.50 -20.14
C LEU A 291 -12.33 0.93 -19.58
N LYS A 292 -13.19 1.24 -18.61
CA LYS A 292 -13.23 2.54 -17.92
C LYS A 292 -12.29 2.61 -16.72
N ILE A 293 -11.66 1.52 -16.30
CA ILE A 293 -10.76 1.51 -15.13
C ILE A 293 -9.55 2.39 -15.42
N LYS A 294 -9.36 3.38 -14.56
CA LYS A 294 -8.14 4.20 -14.55
C LYS A 294 -7.05 3.49 -13.77
N LYS A 295 -5.85 3.42 -14.34
CA LYS A 295 -4.63 2.96 -13.64
C LYS A 295 -4.00 4.18 -13.00
N GLU A 296 -4.43 4.52 -11.80
CA GLU A 296 -3.99 5.73 -11.13
C GLU A 296 -3.85 5.45 -9.63
N ALA A 297 -2.69 5.75 -9.09
CA ALA A 297 -2.40 5.65 -7.67
C ALA A 297 -1.87 7.00 -7.18
N PHE A 298 -2.50 7.53 -6.14
CA PHE A 298 -2.02 8.70 -5.40
C PHE A 298 -1.44 8.23 -4.07
N ILE A 299 -0.55 9.02 -3.49
CA ILE A 299 0.12 8.67 -2.23
C ILE A 299 -0.88 8.63 -1.07
N VAL A 300 -1.88 9.50 -1.13
CA VAL A 300 -2.88 9.67 -0.05
C VAL A 300 -4.26 9.09 -0.39
N ASP A 301 -4.37 8.34 -1.47
CA ASP A 301 -5.64 7.81 -1.98
C ASP A 301 -6.34 6.80 -1.03
N ASP A 302 -5.56 6.16 -0.18
CA ASP A 302 -6.06 5.20 0.81
C ASP A 302 -6.53 5.87 2.11
N LEU A 303 -6.43 7.22 2.19
CA LEU A 303 -6.89 7.97 3.35
C LEU A 303 -8.32 8.53 3.14
N PRO A 304 -9.18 8.47 4.17
CA PRO A 304 -10.48 9.14 4.13
C PRO A 304 -10.30 10.66 3.92
N LYS A 305 -11.11 11.26 3.04
CA LYS A 305 -11.04 12.72 2.74
C LYS A 305 -11.24 13.62 3.97
N LYS A 306 -11.92 13.11 5.01
CA LYS A 306 -12.14 13.81 6.29
C LYS A 306 -10.98 13.65 7.27
N ASP A 307 -9.97 12.88 6.92
CA ASP A 307 -8.84 12.62 7.78
C ASP A 307 -7.94 13.85 7.90
N LYS A 308 -7.45 14.13 9.12
CA LYS A 308 -6.56 15.27 9.36
C LYS A 308 -5.30 15.21 8.49
N LEU A 309 -4.72 14.00 8.35
CA LEU A 309 -3.53 13.81 7.51
C LEU A 309 -3.80 14.15 6.04
N TYR A 310 -4.98 13.77 5.50
CA TYR A 310 -5.39 14.12 4.15
C TYR A 310 -5.59 15.63 3.99
N ILE A 311 -6.27 16.26 4.95
CA ILE A 311 -6.53 17.72 4.96
C ILE A 311 -5.21 18.48 5.02
N ASP A 312 -4.30 18.08 5.93
CA ASP A 312 -3.00 18.73 6.09
C ASP A 312 -2.14 18.58 4.81
N LEU A 313 -2.12 17.40 4.18
CA LEU A 313 -1.41 17.20 2.91
C LEU A 313 -1.96 18.09 1.80
N LYS A 314 -3.28 18.18 1.67
CA LYS A 314 -3.91 19.08 0.66
C LYS A 314 -3.64 20.55 0.95
N TRP A 315 -3.58 20.95 2.21
CA TRP A 315 -3.18 22.27 2.59
C TRP A 315 -1.74 22.60 2.13
N PHE A 316 -0.79 21.67 2.34
CA PHE A 316 0.59 21.82 1.88
C PHE A 316 0.70 21.84 0.36
N GLU A 317 -0.11 21.07 -0.37
CA GLU A 317 -0.15 21.13 -1.84
C GLU A 317 -0.57 22.51 -2.35
N GLN A 318 -1.50 23.17 -1.67
CA GLN A 318 -2.01 24.48 -2.06
C GLN A 318 -1.06 25.62 -1.67
N ASN A 319 -0.43 25.53 -0.48
CA ASN A 319 0.28 26.66 0.13
C ASN A 319 1.81 26.53 0.07
N ALA A 320 2.35 25.34 -0.12
CA ALA A 320 3.80 25.04 -0.10
C ALA A 320 4.30 24.29 -1.35
N GLY A 321 3.48 24.20 -2.39
CA GLY A 321 3.84 23.51 -3.63
C GLY A 321 3.92 22.00 -3.53
N GLY A 322 3.47 21.40 -2.41
CA GLY A 322 3.46 19.96 -2.16
C GLY A 322 4.31 19.55 -0.97
N VAL A 323 4.36 18.25 -0.73
CA VAL A 323 5.10 17.64 0.39
C VAL A 323 6.05 16.53 -0.06
N MET A 324 6.00 16.15 -1.33
CA MET A 324 6.78 15.05 -1.87
C MET A 324 8.06 15.57 -2.50
N PRO A 325 9.25 15.21 -1.97
CA PRO A 325 10.50 15.68 -2.54
C PRO A 325 10.76 15.05 -3.90
N LEU A 326 11.02 15.89 -4.87
CA LEU A 326 11.61 15.59 -6.17
C LEU A 326 13.04 16.09 -6.15
N GLU A 327 13.99 15.23 -6.46
CA GLU A 327 15.41 15.54 -6.47
C GLU A 327 15.95 15.44 -7.89
N ILE A 328 16.65 16.47 -8.31
CA ILE A 328 17.26 16.54 -9.64
C ILE A 328 18.77 16.67 -9.43
N VAL A 329 19.51 15.66 -9.84
CA VAL A 329 20.97 15.61 -9.73
C VAL A 329 21.56 15.99 -11.08
N ILE A 330 22.41 17.00 -11.10
CA ILE A 330 23.12 17.48 -12.29
C ILE A 330 24.62 17.23 -12.10
N ASP A 331 25.17 16.31 -12.85
CA ASP A 331 26.59 15.93 -12.84
C ASP A 331 27.30 16.50 -14.07
N THR A 332 28.33 17.30 -13.85
CA THR A 332 29.17 17.92 -14.90
C THR A 332 30.22 16.97 -15.48
N LYS A 333 30.26 15.70 -15.03
CA LYS A 333 31.23 14.67 -15.43
C LYS A 333 32.71 15.03 -15.20
N LYS A 334 33.01 16.22 -14.68
CA LYS A 334 34.38 16.74 -14.48
C LYS A 334 34.58 17.20 -13.04
N LYS A 335 35.68 16.79 -12.42
CA LYS A 335 36.05 17.26 -11.08
C LYS A 335 36.16 18.78 -11.07
N ASN A 336 35.58 19.42 -10.04
CA ASN A 336 35.40 20.87 -9.91
C ASN A 336 34.61 21.52 -11.07
N GLY A 337 33.83 20.74 -11.84
CA GLY A 337 33.12 21.24 -13.03
C GLY A 337 32.11 22.34 -12.72
N LEU A 338 31.52 22.35 -11.53
CA LEU A 338 30.52 23.35 -11.10
C LEU A 338 31.14 24.75 -10.84
N ILE A 339 32.42 24.79 -10.46
CA ILE A 339 33.07 26.04 -10.01
C ILE A 339 34.14 26.52 -10.99
N ARG A 340 34.42 25.79 -12.06
CA ARG A 340 35.49 26.06 -13.03
C ARG A 340 35.12 27.19 -14.01
N SER A 341 33.83 27.38 -14.25
CA SER A 341 33.30 28.44 -15.10
C SER A 341 31.88 28.81 -14.66
N THR A 342 31.33 29.93 -15.10
CA THR A 342 29.94 30.36 -14.82
C THR A 342 28.91 29.59 -15.66
N LYS A 343 29.31 29.00 -16.81
CA LYS A 343 28.38 28.31 -17.73
C LYS A 343 27.50 27.22 -17.06
N PRO A 344 28.03 26.34 -16.20
CA PRO A 344 27.17 25.38 -15.49
C PRO A 344 26.15 26.04 -14.58
N LEU A 345 26.50 27.18 -13.96
CA LEU A 345 25.57 27.95 -13.10
C LEU A 345 24.45 28.58 -13.92
N ASP A 346 24.77 29.11 -15.11
CA ASP A 346 23.79 29.70 -16.02
C ASP A 346 22.81 28.65 -16.56
N HIS A 347 23.29 27.44 -16.91
CA HIS A 347 22.43 26.33 -17.32
C HIS A 347 21.52 25.88 -16.17
N ILE A 348 22.06 25.76 -14.95
CA ILE A 348 21.27 25.38 -13.76
C ILE A 348 20.23 26.44 -13.47
N GLU A 349 20.57 27.73 -13.57
CA GLU A 349 19.61 28.85 -13.41
C GLU A 349 18.49 28.78 -14.44
N THR A 350 18.83 28.61 -15.72
CA THR A 350 17.84 28.46 -16.80
C THR A 350 16.89 27.30 -16.51
N PHE A 351 17.44 26.20 -16.02
CA PHE A 351 16.63 25.05 -15.65
C PHE A 351 15.76 25.31 -14.41
N GLN A 352 16.26 26.02 -13.40
CA GLN A 352 15.46 26.43 -12.24
C GLN A 352 14.32 27.36 -12.62
N GLN A 353 14.54 28.28 -13.55
CA GLN A 353 13.48 29.14 -14.08
C GLN A 353 12.40 28.30 -14.80
N PHE A 354 12.79 27.32 -15.59
CA PHE A 354 11.84 26.36 -16.16
C PHE A 354 11.06 25.61 -15.08
N LEU A 355 11.71 25.15 -13.99
CA LEU A 355 11.01 24.47 -12.87
C LEU A 355 9.96 25.37 -12.23
N LEU A 356 10.22 26.66 -12.07
CA LEU A 356 9.28 27.64 -11.52
C LEU A 356 8.02 27.83 -12.39
N THR A 357 8.08 27.53 -13.68
CA THR A 357 6.90 27.58 -14.58
C THR A 357 5.99 26.36 -14.45
N GLN A 358 6.43 25.31 -13.76
CA GLN A 358 5.66 24.06 -13.66
C GLN A 358 4.65 24.14 -12.50
N PRO A 359 3.34 24.03 -12.76
CA PRO A 359 2.30 24.16 -11.72
C PRO A 359 2.28 23.02 -10.72
N GLU A 360 2.93 21.89 -11.06
CA GLU A 360 3.05 20.72 -10.22
C GLU A 360 4.15 20.85 -9.15
N LEU A 361 5.05 21.82 -9.30
CA LEU A 361 6.23 22.01 -8.46
C LEU A 361 6.08 23.23 -7.53
N GLY A 362 6.70 23.11 -6.37
CA GLY A 362 6.95 24.25 -5.50
C GLY A 362 8.23 24.98 -5.87
N LYS A 363 8.73 25.83 -4.97
CA LYS A 363 9.97 26.56 -5.18
C LYS A 363 11.17 25.60 -5.15
N PRO A 364 12.02 25.56 -6.20
CA PRO A 364 13.24 24.77 -6.19
C PRO A 364 14.26 25.38 -5.22
N LEU A 365 14.96 24.50 -4.51
CA LEU A 365 16.03 24.83 -3.58
C LEU A 365 17.31 24.10 -4.01
N GLY A 366 18.39 24.85 -4.21
CA GLY A 366 19.64 24.29 -4.69
C GLY A 366 20.81 25.26 -4.54
N LEU A 367 21.91 24.92 -5.21
CA LEU A 367 23.14 25.72 -5.20
C LEU A 367 22.90 27.16 -5.62
N ILE A 368 22.15 27.38 -6.70
CA ILE A 368 21.92 28.71 -7.28
C ILE A 368 21.16 29.60 -6.32
N GLU A 369 20.11 29.09 -5.68
CA GLU A 369 19.35 29.87 -4.70
C GLU A 369 20.21 30.33 -3.52
N GLY A 370 21.14 29.46 -3.09
CA GLY A 370 22.11 29.81 -2.06
C GLY A 370 23.14 30.85 -2.52
N ILE A 371 23.60 30.79 -3.78
CA ILE A 371 24.51 31.77 -4.34
C ILE A 371 23.82 33.13 -4.49
N LYS A 372 22.58 33.19 -5.00
CA LYS A 372 21.78 34.43 -5.08
C LYS A 372 21.55 35.04 -3.70
N PHE A 373 21.26 34.20 -2.70
CA PHE A 373 21.07 34.66 -1.33
C PHE A 373 22.36 35.22 -0.72
N ALA A 374 23.53 34.60 -1.00
CA ALA A 374 24.82 35.11 -0.57
C ALA A 374 25.16 36.45 -1.25
N LYS A 375 24.84 36.61 -2.55
CA LYS A 375 24.98 37.91 -3.24
C LYS A 375 24.10 38.97 -2.62
N GLN A 376 22.82 38.66 -2.37
CA GLN A 376 21.92 39.61 -1.72
C GLN A 376 22.43 40.02 -0.34
N ALA A 377 22.95 39.06 0.45
CA ALA A 377 23.53 39.36 1.76
C ALA A 377 24.78 40.23 1.67
N PHE A 378 25.60 40.06 0.63
CA PHE A 378 26.77 40.90 0.37
C PHE A 378 26.40 42.35 0.06
N TYR A 379 25.25 42.60 -0.57
CA TYR A 379 24.69 43.92 -0.85
C TYR A 379 23.62 44.31 0.20
N ASP A 380 23.88 44.08 1.49
CA ASP A 380 23.07 44.49 2.65
C ASP A 380 21.59 44.07 2.62
N GLY A 381 21.29 43.00 1.89
CA GLY A 381 19.93 42.45 1.82
C GLY A 381 19.02 43.05 0.76
N ASP A 382 19.57 43.89 -0.16
CA ASP A 382 18.80 44.46 -1.26
C ASP A 382 18.19 43.36 -2.14
N SER A 383 16.86 43.42 -2.30
CA SER A 383 16.09 42.44 -3.08
C SER A 383 16.42 42.46 -4.59
N SER A 384 16.87 43.61 -5.13
CA SER A 384 17.29 43.73 -6.53
C SER A 384 18.58 42.95 -6.84
N SER A 385 19.40 42.72 -5.81
CA SER A 385 20.65 41.96 -5.87
C SER A 385 20.45 40.42 -5.81
N TYR A 386 19.19 39.94 -5.71
CA TYR A 386 18.87 38.50 -5.71
C TYR A 386 18.94 37.92 -7.14
N SER A 387 20.15 37.78 -7.67
CA SER A 387 20.45 37.29 -9.03
C SER A 387 21.74 36.50 -9.05
N VAL A 388 21.97 35.69 -10.09
CA VAL A 388 23.26 35.01 -10.28
C VAL A 388 24.37 36.01 -10.43
N PRO A 389 25.47 35.91 -9.65
CA PRO A 389 26.57 36.86 -9.75
C PRO A 389 27.32 36.70 -11.09
N SER A 390 27.79 37.80 -11.64
CA SER A 390 28.73 37.81 -12.76
C SER A 390 30.09 37.20 -12.37
N GLY A 391 30.96 36.93 -13.35
CA GLY A 391 32.27 36.31 -13.06
C GLY A 391 33.13 37.18 -12.11
N THR A 392 33.07 38.48 -12.21
CA THR A 392 33.76 39.41 -11.31
C THR A 392 33.13 39.46 -9.91
N GLU A 393 31.81 39.52 -9.82
CA GLU A 393 31.10 39.49 -8.54
C GLU A 393 31.31 38.17 -7.80
N MET A 394 31.40 37.04 -8.55
CA MET A 394 31.66 35.72 -7.95
C MET A 394 33.00 35.71 -7.21
N ALA A 395 34.01 36.39 -7.71
CA ALA A 395 35.32 36.49 -7.04
C ALA A 395 35.20 37.16 -5.65
N PHE A 396 34.35 38.19 -5.51
CA PHE A 396 34.10 38.86 -4.22
C PHE A 396 33.24 38.04 -3.28
N ILE A 397 32.29 37.24 -3.79
CA ILE A 397 31.37 36.44 -2.99
C ILE A 397 31.97 35.09 -2.61
N ALA A 398 32.89 34.54 -3.42
CA ALA A 398 33.50 33.23 -3.22
C ALA A 398 34.13 33.01 -1.81
N PRO A 399 34.78 34.01 -1.16
CA PRO A 399 35.26 33.83 0.22
C PRO A 399 34.16 33.52 1.22
N TYR A 400 32.96 34.11 1.04
CA TYR A 400 31.80 33.88 1.91
C TYR A 400 31.10 32.53 1.63
N LEU A 401 31.38 31.89 0.49
CA LEU A 401 30.90 30.56 0.11
C LEU A 401 31.82 29.43 0.58
N LYS A 402 33.03 29.75 1.10
CA LYS A 402 33.94 28.75 1.65
C LYS A 402 33.47 28.32 3.03
N PRO A 403 33.60 27.04 3.40
CA PRO A 403 33.37 26.61 4.78
C PRO A 403 34.28 27.40 5.72
N ALA A 404 33.78 27.84 6.85
CA ALA A 404 34.63 28.38 7.90
C ALA A 404 35.64 27.30 8.30
N ASP A 405 36.93 27.59 8.14
CA ASP A 405 38.02 26.65 8.43
C ASP A 405 37.94 26.16 9.88
N GLY A 406 37.83 24.87 10.02
CA GLY A 406 38.28 24.06 11.12
C GLY A 406 37.67 24.32 12.50
N LYS A 407 37.04 23.28 13.02
CA LYS A 407 36.49 22.99 14.35
C LYS A 407 34.98 23.13 14.44
N THR A 408 34.28 22.42 13.59
CA THR A 408 32.90 22.04 13.88
C THR A 408 32.89 20.94 14.92
N ASN A 409 32.43 21.26 16.12
CA ASN A 409 32.11 20.28 17.16
C ASN A 409 31.04 19.34 16.57
N PRO A 410 31.27 18.02 16.44
CA PRO A 410 30.31 17.09 15.80
C PRO A 410 28.94 17.02 16.49
N GLN A 411 28.82 17.58 17.70
CA GLN A 411 27.59 17.57 18.48
C GLN A 411 26.71 18.83 18.30
N ALA A 412 27.13 19.85 17.57
CA ALA A 412 26.32 21.03 17.31
C ALA A 412 25.59 20.90 15.96
N ASN A 413 24.40 20.33 15.99
CA ASN A 413 23.49 20.17 14.82
C ASN A 413 22.85 21.49 14.31
N THR A 414 23.36 22.64 14.67
CA THR A 414 22.93 23.93 14.12
C THR A 414 23.89 24.37 13.03
N PRO A 415 23.43 24.61 11.81
CA PRO A 415 24.27 25.18 10.75
C PRO A 415 24.65 26.60 11.17
N LYS A 416 25.85 26.78 11.74
CA LYS A 416 26.36 28.10 12.19
C LYS A 416 26.83 28.99 11.04
N SER A 417 26.68 28.56 9.77
CA SER A 417 27.10 29.31 8.61
C SER A 417 26.19 29.00 7.42
N PRO A 418 25.83 29.99 6.59
CA PRO A 418 25.13 29.80 5.30
C PRO A 418 25.83 28.79 4.38
N THR A 419 27.15 28.68 4.47
CA THR A 419 28.00 27.76 3.73
C THR A 419 27.74 26.29 4.07
N ALA A 420 27.34 25.97 5.30
CA ALA A 420 26.97 24.60 5.69
C ALA A 420 25.70 24.10 4.97
N LEU A 421 24.80 25.01 4.61
CA LEU A 421 23.61 24.68 3.80
C LEU A 421 23.99 24.40 2.34
N LEU A 422 24.87 25.20 1.75
CA LEU A 422 25.33 25.03 0.36
C LEU A 422 26.05 23.69 0.16
N ASN A 423 26.86 23.26 1.14
CA ASN A 423 27.54 21.99 1.08
C ASN A 423 26.61 20.76 1.06
N LYS A 424 25.33 20.92 1.42
CA LYS A 424 24.32 19.87 1.27
C LYS A 424 23.84 19.70 -0.16
N PHE A 425 24.08 20.65 -1.04
CA PHE A 425 23.65 20.62 -2.43
C PHE A 425 24.77 20.32 -3.42
N ILE A 426 26.02 20.22 -2.95
CA ILE A 426 27.21 19.96 -3.78
C ILE A 426 27.90 18.72 -3.26
N ASP A 427 28.41 17.87 -4.15
CA ASP A 427 29.25 16.75 -3.81
C ASP A 427 30.67 17.17 -3.36
N THR A 428 31.41 16.25 -2.75
CA THR A 428 32.78 16.50 -2.24
C THR A 428 33.78 16.85 -3.34
N GLU A 429 33.56 16.37 -4.57
CA GLU A 429 34.39 16.67 -5.74
C GLU A 429 33.98 17.92 -6.50
N LYS A 430 32.91 18.60 -6.05
CA LYS A 430 32.30 19.75 -6.73
C LYS A 430 31.99 19.48 -8.20
N ARG A 431 31.64 18.25 -8.47
CA ARG A 431 31.31 17.71 -9.77
C ARG A 431 29.82 17.71 -10.01
N ALA A 432 29.04 17.36 -9.00
CA ALA A 432 27.60 17.23 -9.06
C ALA A 432 26.89 18.18 -8.09
N THR A 433 25.72 18.67 -8.48
CA THR A 433 24.82 19.41 -7.61
C THR A 433 23.43 18.80 -7.67
N ARG A 434 22.65 19.03 -6.60
CA ARG A 434 21.26 18.66 -6.57
C ARG A 434 20.35 19.87 -6.42
N ILE A 435 19.20 19.77 -7.07
CA ILE A 435 18.06 20.67 -6.87
C ILE A 435 16.98 19.85 -6.17
N SER A 436 16.54 20.33 -5.02
CA SER A 436 15.43 19.74 -4.26
C SER A 436 14.20 20.59 -4.46
N VAL A 437 13.09 20.00 -4.86
CA VAL A 437 11.83 20.70 -5.04
C VAL A 437 10.67 19.85 -4.53
N ASN A 438 9.73 20.48 -3.85
CA ASN A 438 8.51 19.78 -3.45
C ASN A 438 7.57 19.66 -4.66
N MET A 439 6.94 18.51 -4.80
CA MET A 439 5.98 18.19 -5.86
C MET A 439 4.61 17.90 -5.24
N LYS A 440 3.56 18.32 -5.92
CA LYS A 440 2.18 17.92 -5.62
C LYS A 440 1.99 16.44 -5.96
N ASP A 441 1.01 15.82 -5.34
CA ASP A 441 0.63 14.43 -5.67
C ASP A 441 -0.18 14.42 -6.97
N ILE A 442 0.51 14.27 -8.10
CA ILE A 442 -0.08 14.26 -9.45
C ILE A 442 -0.59 12.88 -9.88
N GLY A 443 -0.39 11.86 -9.05
CA GLY A 443 -0.77 10.49 -9.37
C GLY A 443 0.16 9.78 -10.36
N SER A 444 0.08 8.45 -10.35
CA SER A 444 0.96 7.59 -11.16
C SER A 444 0.69 7.66 -12.67
N ALA A 445 -0.50 8.12 -13.10
CA ALA A 445 -0.85 8.25 -14.51
C ALA A 445 -0.21 9.49 -15.16
N GLN A 446 -0.11 10.61 -14.42
CA GLN A 446 0.44 11.87 -14.94
C GLN A 446 1.96 11.95 -14.81
N LEU A 447 2.55 11.20 -13.86
CA LEU A 447 4.00 11.24 -13.63
C LEU A 447 4.84 10.93 -14.89
N PRO A 448 4.57 9.91 -15.71
CA PRO A 448 5.37 9.64 -16.91
C PRO A 448 5.33 10.81 -17.92
N ILE A 449 4.19 11.49 -18.03
CA ILE A 449 4.02 12.67 -18.91
C ILE A 449 4.86 13.82 -18.37
N PHE A 450 4.79 14.06 -17.06
CA PHE A 450 5.60 15.06 -16.38
C PHE A 450 7.09 14.78 -16.54
N LEU A 451 7.55 13.54 -16.25
CA LEU A 451 8.96 13.17 -16.39
C LEU A 451 9.47 13.33 -17.83
N LYS A 452 8.66 12.96 -18.82
CA LYS A 452 9.02 13.16 -20.24
C LYS A 452 9.18 14.64 -20.58
N ARG A 453 8.33 15.52 -20.04
CA ARG A 453 8.44 16.98 -20.20
C ARG A 453 9.72 17.50 -19.54
N MET A 454 10.04 16.99 -18.34
CA MET A 454 11.27 17.30 -17.63
C MET A 454 12.51 16.84 -18.41
N ASP A 455 12.51 15.62 -18.94
CA ASP A 455 13.61 15.07 -19.74
C ASP A 455 13.83 15.89 -21.02
N SER A 456 12.76 16.30 -21.69
CA SER A 456 12.88 17.17 -22.87
C SER A 456 13.53 18.52 -22.54
N ALA A 457 13.16 19.12 -21.41
CA ALA A 457 13.76 20.36 -20.94
C ALA A 457 15.23 20.19 -20.55
N THR A 458 15.58 19.08 -19.88
CA THR A 458 16.98 18.79 -19.53
C THR A 458 17.85 18.61 -20.77
N GLN A 459 17.37 17.91 -21.79
CA GLN A 459 18.10 17.72 -23.06
C GLN A 459 18.26 19.00 -23.85
N ALA A 460 17.30 19.94 -23.76
CA ALA A 460 17.38 21.24 -24.42
C ALA A 460 18.39 22.19 -23.77
N ILE A 461 18.55 22.10 -22.42
CA ILE A 461 19.39 23.02 -21.65
C ILE A 461 20.79 22.45 -21.43
N PHE A 462 20.90 21.14 -21.18
CA PHE A 462 22.15 20.46 -20.84
C PHE A 462 22.63 19.58 -21.99
N ASP A 463 23.81 19.87 -22.49
CA ASP A 463 24.46 18.99 -23.46
C ASP A 463 24.81 17.63 -22.80
N THR A 464 24.27 16.55 -23.34
CA THR A 464 24.44 15.19 -22.83
C THR A 464 25.89 14.69 -22.85
N THR A 465 26.75 15.29 -23.66
CA THR A 465 28.19 14.96 -23.70
C THR A 465 28.90 15.45 -22.44
N ASN A 466 28.54 16.63 -21.93
CA ASN A 466 29.19 17.29 -20.81
C ASN A 466 28.42 17.14 -19.49
N TYR A 467 27.12 16.83 -19.54
CA TYR A 467 26.29 16.71 -18.36
C TYR A 467 25.57 15.36 -18.31
N HIS A 468 25.31 14.92 -17.09
CA HIS A 468 24.36 13.84 -16.81
C HIS A 468 23.34 14.35 -15.81
N VAL A 469 22.07 14.39 -16.23
CA VAL A 469 20.97 14.84 -15.38
C VAL A 469 20.12 13.64 -15.01
N GLN A 470 19.87 13.47 -13.72
CA GLN A 470 19.04 12.40 -13.19
C GLN A 470 17.93 12.97 -12.33
N ILE A 471 16.70 12.64 -12.68
CA ILE A 471 15.50 12.98 -11.91
C ILE A 471 15.16 11.80 -11.01
N THR A 472 15.06 12.04 -9.70
CA THR A 472 14.83 11.02 -8.68
C THR A 472 14.05 11.61 -7.50
N GLY A 473 13.98 10.90 -6.41
CA GLY A 473 13.28 11.32 -5.21
C GLY A 473 12.18 10.36 -4.81
N SER A 474 11.62 10.55 -3.62
CA SER A 474 10.57 9.66 -3.10
C SER A 474 9.29 9.70 -3.93
N SER A 475 8.98 10.83 -4.57
CA SER A 475 7.85 10.98 -5.49
C SER A 475 7.95 10.03 -6.67
N VAL A 476 9.09 10.07 -7.37
CA VAL A 476 9.35 9.21 -8.54
C VAL A 476 9.37 7.74 -8.13
N THR A 477 10.12 7.42 -7.07
CA THR A 477 10.25 6.04 -6.57
C THR A 477 8.90 5.44 -6.17
N PHE A 478 8.04 6.22 -5.50
CA PHE A 478 6.71 5.76 -5.09
C PHE A 478 5.81 5.49 -6.30
N LEU A 479 5.75 6.42 -7.24
CA LEU A 479 4.84 6.34 -8.37
C LEU A 479 5.30 5.30 -9.40
N GLU A 480 6.59 5.23 -9.70
CA GLU A 480 7.15 4.14 -10.52
C GLU A 480 7.01 2.78 -9.83
N GLY A 481 7.26 2.73 -8.52
CA GLY A 481 7.05 1.53 -7.71
C GLY A 481 5.61 1.05 -7.74
N SER A 482 4.63 1.96 -7.69
CA SER A 482 3.21 1.61 -7.80
C SER A 482 2.87 1.01 -9.16
N ASN A 483 3.35 1.60 -10.26
CA ASN A 483 3.16 1.06 -11.60
C ASN A 483 3.82 -0.32 -11.76
N PHE A 484 5.00 -0.48 -11.21
CA PHE A 484 5.72 -1.75 -11.21
C PHE A 484 4.96 -2.84 -10.43
N ILE A 485 4.40 -2.50 -9.26
CA ILE A 485 3.57 -3.42 -8.46
C ILE A 485 2.31 -3.80 -9.22
N ILE A 486 1.58 -2.83 -9.81
CA ILE A 486 0.36 -3.11 -10.59
C ILE A 486 0.64 -4.06 -11.75
N LYS A 487 1.74 -3.82 -12.48
CA LYS A 487 2.15 -4.71 -13.59
C LYS A 487 2.50 -6.11 -13.09
N GLY A 488 3.33 -6.22 -12.05
CA GLY A 488 3.71 -7.50 -11.45
C GLY A 488 2.53 -8.28 -10.90
N LEU A 489 1.53 -7.60 -10.32
CA LEU A 489 0.29 -8.22 -9.86
C LEU A 489 -0.55 -8.75 -11.03
N GLY A 490 -0.62 -8.04 -12.16
CA GLY A 490 -1.29 -8.53 -13.37
C GLY A 490 -0.65 -9.83 -13.91
N GLU A 491 0.67 -9.86 -13.97
CA GLU A 491 1.43 -11.06 -14.36
C GLU A 491 1.20 -12.22 -13.35
N SER A 492 1.14 -11.93 -12.06
CA SER A 492 0.91 -12.94 -11.03
C SER A 492 -0.49 -13.56 -11.10
N ILE A 493 -1.53 -12.77 -11.41
CA ILE A 493 -2.89 -13.30 -11.61
C ILE A 493 -2.93 -14.31 -12.77
N PHE A 494 -2.24 -14.02 -13.86
CA PHE A 494 -2.14 -14.95 -14.99
C PHE A 494 -1.48 -16.27 -14.58
N TRP A 495 -0.34 -16.20 -13.89
CA TRP A 495 0.34 -17.41 -13.41
C TRP A 495 -0.45 -18.16 -12.35
N ALA A 496 -1.17 -17.44 -11.45
CA ALA A 496 -2.08 -18.06 -10.50
C ALA A 496 -3.13 -18.88 -11.21
N PHE A 497 -3.79 -18.28 -12.19
CA PHE A 497 -4.84 -18.93 -12.97
C PHE A 497 -4.32 -20.18 -13.67
N LEU A 498 -3.14 -20.11 -14.29
CA LEU A 498 -2.50 -21.23 -14.97
C LEU A 498 -2.15 -22.38 -14.01
N LEU A 499 -1.49 -22.06 -12.88
CA LEU A 499 -1.10 -23.07 -11.88
C LEU A 499 -2.32 -23.74 -11.22
N ILE A 500 -3.36 -22.96 -10.94
CA ILE A 500 -4.62 -23.49 -10.42
C ILE A 500 -5.30 -24.39 -11.45
N ALA A 501 -5.31 -24.00 -12.74
CA ALA A 501 -5.84 -24.84 -13.82
C ALA A 501 -5.10 -26.19 -13.90
N ILE A 502 -3.78 -26.18 -13.79
CA ILE A 502 -2.96 -27.40 -13.76
C ILE A 502 -3.32 -28.25 -12.53
N CYS A 503 -3.43 -27.66 -11.35
CA CYS A 503 -3.81 -28.37 -10.12
C CYS A 503 -5.21 -29.00 -10.26
N MET A 504 -6.18 -28.29 -10.81
CA MET A 504 -7.54 -28.79 -11.06
C MET A 504 -7.56 -29.89 -12.10
N LEU A 505 -6.76 -29.78 -13.16
CA LEU A 505 -6.63 -30.83 -14.18
C LEU A 505 -6.07 -32.12 -13.56
N PHE A 506 -5.07 -31.99 -12.68
CA PHE A 506 -4.53 -33.13 -11.95
C PHE A 506 -5.58 -33.80 -11.05
N LEU A 507 -6.40 -32.99 -10.34
CA LEU A 507 -7.42 -33.47 -9.42
C LEU A 507 -8.57 -34.17 -10.16
N PHE A 508 -9.10 -33.58 -11.21
CA PHE A 508 -10.29 -34.07 -11.89
C PHE A 508 -9.99 -34.98 -13.08
N ARG A 509 -8.79 -34.90 -13.66
CA ARG A 509 -8.36 -35.65 -14.85
C ARG A 509 -9.34 -35.53 -16.03
N SER A 510 -10.00 -34.39 -16.15
CA SER A 510 -11.03 -34.14 -17.16
C SER A 510 -10.99 -32.67 -17.59
N PHE A 511 -10.74 -32.43 -18.87
CA PHE A 511 -10.72 -31.09 -19.46
C PHE A 511 -12.10 -30.37 -19.44
N PRO A 512 -13.22 -31.07 -19.75
CA PRO A 512 -14.55 -30.45 -19.61
C PRO A 512 -14.86 -29.97 -18.20
N ILE A 513 -14.53 -30.78 -17.18
CA ILE A 513 -14.73 -30.39 -15.77
C ILE A 513 -13.85 -29.19 -15.41
N LEU A 514 -12.61 -29.14 -15.92
CA LEU A 514 -11.74 -27.99 -15.76
C LEU A 514 -12.39 -26.70 -16.30
N MET A 515 -12.91 -26.73 -17.52
CA MET A 515 -13.57 -25.55 -18.12
C MET A 515 -14.82 -25.16 -17.34
N CYS A 516 -15.66 -26.12 -16.95
CA CYS A 516 -16.82 -25.88 -16.10
C CYS A 516 -16.46 -25.31 -14.73
N SER A 517 -15.24 -25.54 -14.23
CA SER A 517 -14.78 -25.00 -12.95
C SER A 517 -14.18 -23.61 -13.07
N LEU A 518 -13.43 -23.33 -14.13
CA LEU A 518 -12.71 -22.06 -14.29
C LEU A 518 -13.64 -20.90 -14.69
N VAL A 519 -14.57 -21.15 -15.64
CA VAL A 519 -15.48 -20.11 -16.14
C VAL A 519 -16.30 -19.45 -15.04
N PRO A 520 -16.97 -20.21 -14.12
CA PRO A 520 -17.71 -19.61 -13.02
C PRO A 520 -16.87 -18.79 -12.04
N ASN A 521 -15.56 -19.06 -11.95
CA ASN A 521 -14.66 -18.32 -11.06
C ASN A 521 -14.15 -17.01 -11.70
N VAL A 522 -14.04 -16.96 -13.04
CA VAL A 522 -13.64 -15.74 -13.75
C VAL A 522 -14.79 -14.72 -13.82
N VAL A 523 -16.03 -15.16 -13.96
CA VAL A 523 -17.20 -14.27 -14.09
C VAL A 523 -17.34 -13.31 -12.90
N PRO A 524 -17.33 -13.73 -11.61
CA PRO A 524 -17.40 -12.83 -10.48
C PRO A 524 -16.24 -11.83 -10.43
N LEU A 525 -15.02 -12.27 -10.77
CA LEU A 525 -13.86 -11.38 -10.82
C LEU A 525 -14.04 -10.29 -11.88
N LEU A 526 -14.54 -10.67 -13.05
CA LEU A 526 -14.81 -9.74 -14.14
C LEU A 526 -15.92 -8.76 -13.77
N ILE A 527 -16.99 -9.24 -13.10
CA ILE A 527 -18.06 -8.39 -12.58
C ILE A 527 -17.52 -7.40 -11.53
N THR A 528 -16.68 -7.87 -10.63
CA THR A 528 -16.05 -7.00 -9.61
C THR A 528 -15.20 -5.92 -10.28
N ALA A 529 -14.36 -6.29 -11.26
CA ALA A 529 -13.55 -5.34 -12.02
C ALA A 529 -14.44 -4.35 -12.79
N GLY A 530 -15.50 -4.84 -13.44
CA GLY A 530 -16.46 -3.99 -14.14
C GLY A 530 -17.15 -2.99 -13.21
N CYS A 531 -17.62 -3.43 -12.05
CA CYS A 531 -18.19 -2.54 -11.03
C CYS A 531 -17.20 -1.46 -10.58
N MET A 532 -15.94 -1.82 -10.34
CA MET A 532 -14.88 -0.84 -10.00
C MET A 532 -14.79 0.25 -11.06
N GLY A 533 -14.77 -0.14 -12.35
CA GLY A 533 -14.70 0.82 -13.45
C GLY A 533 -15.92 1.74 -13.55
N TRP A 534 -17.13 1.22 -13.31
CA TRP A 534 -18.35 2.02 -13.30
C TRP A 534 -18.45 2.98 -12.11
N ILE A 535 -18.00 2.56 -10.94
CA ILE A 535 -17.99 3.39 -9.72
C ILE A 535 -16.83 4.40 -9.75
N GLY A 536 -15.84 4.20 -10.64
CA GLY A 536 -14.67 5.07 -10.75
C GLY A 536 -13.56 4.73 -9.74
N VAL A 537 -13.53 3.49 -9.22
CA VAL A 537 -12.44 3.03 -8.36
C VAL A 537 -11.22 2.71 -9.22
N SER A 538 -10.13 3.42 -8.96
CA SER A 538 -8.87 3.24 -9.71
C SER A 538 -8.18 1.92 -9.39
N LEU A 539 -7.45 1.39 -10.38
CA LEU A 539 -6.59 0.24 -10.19
C LEU A 539 -5.28 0.68 -9.53
N LYS A 540 -5.10 0.30 -8.27
CA LYS A 540 -3.95 0.59 -7.44
C LYS A 540 -3.46 -0.69 -6.74
N PRO A 541 -2.25 -0.74 -6.15
CA PRO A 541 -1.72 -1.95 -5.54
C PRO A 541 -2.66 -2.64 -4.55
N SER A 542 -3.37 -1.88 -3.72
CA SER A 542 -4.33 -2.40 -2.74
C SER A 542 -5.56 -3.06 -3.39
N THR A 543 -6.08 -2.50 -4.49
CA THR A 543 -7.26 -3.04 -5.18
C THR A 543 -6.94 -4.27 -6.03
N VAL A 544 -5.75 -4.35 -6.63
CA VAL A 544 -5.34 -5.53 -7.42
C VAL A 544 -5.17 -6.77 -6.56
N LEU A 545 -4.71 -6.63 -5.31
CA LEU A 545 -4.63 -7.74 -4.36
C LEU A 545 -5.96 -8.44 -4.14
N VAL A 546 -7.07 -7.68 -4.15
CA VAL A 546 -8.41 -8.24 -3.95
C VAL A 546 -8.72 -9.32 -5.00
N PHE A 547 -8.30 -9.13 -6.25
CA PHE A 547 -8.57 -10.11 -7.32
C PHE A 547 -7.84 -11.43 -7.10
N SER A 548 -6.58 -11.40 -6.66
CA SER A 548 -5.82 -12.63 -6.41
C SER A 548 -6.36 -13.40 -5.20
N VAL A 549 -6.72 -12.67 -4.14
CA VAL A 549 -7.35 -13.28 -2.94
C VAL A 549 -8.72 -13.86 -3.30
N ALA A 550 -9.54 -13.10 -4.03
CA ALA A 550 -10.87 -13.54 -4.45
C ALA A 550 -10.80 -14.77 -5.36
N LEU A 551 -9.81 -14.83 -6.28
CA LEU A 551 -9.59 -16.00 -7.14
C LEU A 551 -9.30 -17.26 -6.30
N GLY A 552 -8.39 -17.17 -5.32
CA GLY A 552 -8.05 -18.30 -4.44
C GLY A 552 -9.25 -18.82 -3.63
N ILE A 553 -10.09 -17.91 -3.11
CA ILE A 553 -11.27 -18.27 -2.32
C ILE A 553 -12.41 -18.82 -3.20
N ALA A 554 -12.65 -18.22 -4.37
CA ALA A 554 -13.72 -18.63 -5.27
C ALA A 554 -13.53 -20.07 -5.78
N ILE A 555 -12.29 -20.44 -6.07
CA ILE A 555 -11.94 -21.78 -6.55
C ILE A 555 -12.16 -22.84 -5.47
N ASP A 556 -11.94 -22.53 -4.20
CA ASP A 556 -12.22 -23.43 -3.08
C ASP A 556 -13.67 -23.92 -3.08
N VAL A 557 -14.63 -23.02 -3.27
CA VAL A 557 -16.06 -23.36 -3.33
C VAL A 557 -16.35 -24.27 -4.54
N THR A 558 -15.77 -23.95 -5.69
CA THR A 558 -15.98 -24.73 -6.93
C THR A 558 -15.40 -26.15 -6.83
N ILE A 559 -14.20 -26.30 -6.25
CA ILE A 559 -13.60 -27.64 -6.04
C ILE A 559 -14.51 -28.49 -5.14
N ARG A 560 -14.97 -27.94 -4.03
CA ARG A 560 -15.83 -28.65 -3.08
C ARG A 560 -17.14 -29.08 -3.72
N PHE A 561 -17.76 -28.22 -4.51
CA PHE A 561 -18.97 -28.54 -5.25
C PHE A 561 -18.75 -29.68 -6.23
N LEU A 562 -17.72 -29.60 -7.07
CA LEU A 562 -17.43 -30.60 -8.09
C LEU A 562 -16.99 -31.95 -7.51
N VAL A 563 -16.24 -31.95 -6.41
CA VAL A 563 -15.86 -33.19 -5.72
C VAL A 563 -17.08 -33.87 -5.11
N ASN A 564 -17.96 -33.11 -4.45
CA ASN A 564 -19.23 -33.66 -3.95
C ASN A 564 -20.08 -34.23 -5.09
N TYR A 565 -20.22 -33.49 -6.19
CA TYR A 565 -20.93 -33.98 -7.38
C TYR A 565 -20.35 -35.32 -7.88
N LYS A 566 -19.02 -35.42 -8.03
CA LYS A 566 -18.35 -36.65 -8.46
C LYS A 566 -18.52 -37.81 -7.49
N GLN A 567 -18.65 -37.53 -6.17
CA GLN A 567 -18.88 -38.56 -5.15
C GLN A 567 -20.32 -39.05 -5.12
N GLU A 568 -21.30 -38.23 -5.39
CA GLU A 568 -22.72 -38.58 -5.34
C GLU A 568 -23.23 -39.16 -6.69
N LEU A 569 -22.60 -38.80 -7.82
CA LEU A 569 -23.00 -39.30 -9.15
C LEU A 569 -23.14 -40.85 -9.25
N PRO A 570 -22.21 -41.66 -8.72
CA PRO A 570 -22.35 -43.12 -8.75
C PRO A 570 -23.47 -43.67 -7.88
N ARG A 571 -24.04 -42.86 -6.98
CA ARG A 571 -25.15 -43.28 -6.09
C ARG A 571 -26.52 -43.01 -6.70
N LEU A 572 -26.55 -42.17 -7.77
CA LEU A 572 -27.77 -41.79 -8.49
C LEU A 572 -28.00 -42.63 -9.75
N ASN A 573 -26.97 -43.38 -10.21
CA ASN A 573 -27.03 -44.40 -11.24
C ASN A 573 -27.05 -45.79 -10.58
#